data_a2ad357a55f31f5d40b56ff3f6236f36
#
_entry.id   a2ad357a55f31f5d40b56ff3f6236f36
#
_cell.length_a   1.000
_cell.length_b   1.000
_cell.length_c   1.000
_cell.angle_alpha   90.00
_cell.angle_beta   90.00
_cell.angle_gamma   90.00
#
_symmetry.space_group_name_H-M   'P 1'
#
loop_
_entity.id
_entity.type
_entity.pdbx_description
1 polymer ?
#
loop_
_entity_poly.entity_id
_entity_poly.type
_entity_poly.pdbx_seq_one_letter_code
_entity_poly.pdbx_strand_id
1 'polypeptide(L)'
;LSQSGETIDTIGAIREAQSKNLNTMAITNVVMSSLARLVPEGIYQRVGPEISVASTKAFTSQLTLLLMLSVAAGRKRNMSILQSCKYISEIKNIPNLINATLQLKSKIQRLAGIFYQFDSIDFLGRQYMYPLAMESSLKLKELAYINSHAYAAGELKHGPLATVYEGKPFFFLAPQESLKEKNISNMKEIKARGGN
;
A
#
# COMPACT_ATOMS: atom_id res chain seq x y z
N LEU A 1 9.41 1.18 -10.18
CA LEU A 1 9.68 1.13 -8.72
C LEU A 1 10.31 -0.19 -8.36
N SER A 2 11.37 -0.18 -7.56
CA SER A 2 11.98 -1.40 -7.00
C SER A 2 12.77 -1.04 -5.75
N GLN A 3 12.63 -1.83 -4.68
CA GLN A 3 13.42 -1.59 -3.47
C GLN A 3 14.90 -1.93 -3.73
N SER A 4 15.20 -3.12 -4.23
CA SER A 4 16.57 -3.59 -4.51
C SER A 4 17.14 -3.02 -5.79
N GLY A 5 16.30 -2.73 -6.79
CA GLY A 5 16.71 -2.39 -8.13
C GLY A 5 17.32 -3.56 -8.93
N GLU A 6 17.13 -4.80 -8.45
CA GLU A 6 17.66 -6.03 -9.06
C GLU A 6 16.57 -7.00 -9.54
N THR A 7 15.29 -6.61 -9.45
CA THR A 7 14.16 -7.46 -9.85
C THR A 7 14.17 -7.67 -11.36
N ILE A 8 14.36 -8.89 -11.81
CA ILE A 8 14.55 -9.27 -13.23
C ILE A 8 13.37 -8.81 -14.09
N ASP A 9 12.15 -9.02 -13.65
CA ASP A 9 10.96 -8.61 -14.40
C ASP A 9 10.87 -7.08 -14.56
N THR A 10 11.25 -6.32 -13.53
CA THR A 10 11.30 -4.86 -13.60
C THR A 10 12.39 -4.38 -14.56
N ILE A 11 13.53 -5.05 -14.58
CA ILE A 11 14.64 -4.77 -15.53
C ILE A 11 14.18 -5.10 -16.96
N GLY A 12 13.51 -6.23 -17.15
CA GLY A 12 12.92 -6.60 -18.44
C GLY A 12 11.94 -5.57 -18.96
N ALA A 13 11.03 -5.10 -18.10
CA ALA A 13 10.05 -4.06 -18.44
C ALA A 13 10.72 -2.72 -18.85
N ILE A 14 11.80 -2.33 -18.19
CA ILE A 14 12.58 -1.12 -18.58
C ILE A 14 13.22 -1.30 -19.95
N ARG A 15 13.86 -2.44 -20.21
CA ARG A 15 14.48 -2.73 -21.50
C ARG A 15 13.45 -2.71 -22.64
N GLU A 16 12.28 -3.29 -22.41
CA GLU A 16 11.18 -3.28 -23.37
C GLU A 16 10.67 -1.84 -23.62
N ALA A 17 10.52 -1.02 -22.59
CA ALA A 17 10.14 0.37 -22.73
C ALA A 17 11.18 1.16 -23.54
N GLN A 18 12.47 0.95 -23.26
CA GLN A 18 13.58 1.62 -23.96
C GLN A 18 13.68 1.20 -25.42
N SER A 19 13.45 -0.08 -25.74
CA SER A 19 13.41 -0.57 -27.12
C SER A 19 12.32 0.12 -27.97
N LYS A 20 11.29 0.64 -27.31
CA LYS A 20 10.19 1.41 -27.90
C LYS A 20 10.40 2.94 -27.81
N ASN A 21 11.61 3.38 -27.48
CA ASN A 21 11.95 4.80 -27.32
C ASN A 21 11.10 5.53 -26.26
N LEU A 22 10.62 4.84 -25.23
CA LEU A 22 9.90 5.45 -24.13
C LEU A 22 10.86 6.02 -23.09
N ASN A 23 10.55 7.20 -22.57
CA ASN A 23 11.28 7.76 -21.45
C ASN A 23 11.07 6.93 -20.20
N THR A 24 12.16 6.58 -19.53
CA THR A 24 12.13 5.75 -18.34
C THR A 24 12.83 6.44 -17.16
N MET A 25 12.27 6.30 -15.98
CA MET A 25 12.91 6.69 -14.72
C MET A 25 12.71 5.62 -13.67
N ALA A 26 13.58 5.57 -12.66
CA ALA A 26 13.48 4.61 -11.58
C ALA A 26 13.38 5.28 -10.21
N ILE A 27 12.65 4.63 -9.30
CA ILE A 27 12.72 4.89 -7.86
C ILE A 27 13.25 3.61 -7.23
N THR A 28 14.46 3.68 -6.64
CA THR A 28 15.13 2.55 -6.00
C THR A 28 15.67 2.93 -4.63
N ASN A 29 15.90 1.95 -3.76
CA ASN A 29 16.59 2.21 -2.50
C ASN A 29 18.10 1.99 -2.62
N VAL A 30 18.53 1.06 -3.48
CA VAL A 30 19.94 0.72 -3.64
C VAL A 30 20.58 1.59 -4.71
N VAL A 31 21.56 2.38 -4.27
CA VAL A 31 22.39 3.19 -5.17
C VAL A 31 23.23 2.27 -6.05
N MET A 32 23.36 2.63 -7.34
CA MET A 32 24.11 1.85 -8.34
C MET A 32 23.55 0.44 -8.63
N SER A 33 22.32 0.15 -8.23
CA SER A 33 21.64 -1.08 -8.66
C SER A 33 21.53 -1.20 -10.18
N SER A 34 21.26 -2.40 -10.68
CA SER A 34 21.12 -2.65 -12.11
C SER A 34 20.06 -1.77 -12.74
N LEU A 35 18.90 -1.60 -12.08
CA LEU A 35 17.84 -0.71 -12.54
C LEU A 35 18.29 0.75 -12.57
N ALA A 36 19.01 1.21 -11.55
CA ALA A 36 19.49 2.59 -11.47
C ALA A 36 20.51 2.92 -12.57
N ARG A 37 21.31 1.93 -13.01
CA ARG A 37 22.26 2.10 -14.12
C ARG A 37 21.62 2.07 -15.51
N LEU A 38 20.44 1.46 -15.63
CA LEU A 38 19.74 1.32 -16.92
C LEU A 38 18.93 2.56 -17.31
N VAL A 39 18.55 3.38 -16.34
CA VAL A 39 17.70 4.56 -16.63
C VAL A 39 18.54 5.84 -16.61
N PRO A 40 18.20 6.84 -17.44
CA PRO A 40 18.90 8.12 -17.46
C PRO A 40 18.66 8.95 -16.21
N GLU A 41 17.50 8.76 -15.57
CA GLU A 41 17.08 9.53 -14.39
C GLU A 41 16.52 8.61 -13.30
N GLY A 42 16.82 8.92 -12.03
CA GLY A 42 16.32 8.14 -10.92
C GLY A 42 16.25 8.90 -9.61
N ILE A 43 15.45 8.37 -8.69
CA ILE A 43 15.33 8.87 -7.32
C ILE A 43 15.69 7.75 -6.37
N TYR A 44 16.57 8.05 -5.40
CA TYR A 44 16.93 7.10 -4.35
C TYR A 44 16.11 7.35 -3.08
N GLN A 45 15.54 6.28 -2.53
CA GLN A 45 14.71 6.33 -1.31
C GLN A 45 15.53 6.67 -0.07
N ARG A 46 16.79 6.19 0.01
CA ARG A 46 17.74 6.42 1.11
C ARG A 46 17.21 6.03 2.49
N VAL A 47 16.42 4.96 2.57
CA VAL A 47 15.84 4.45 3.83
C VAL A 47 16.71 3.40 4.51
N GLY A 48 17.94 3.20 4.02
CA GLY A 48 18.84 2.18 4.49
C GLY A 48 18.41 0.76 4.10
N PRO A 49 19.14 -0.28 4.49
CA PRO A 49 18.81 -1.65 4.12
C PRO A 49 17.49 -2.09 4.74
N GLU A 50 16.66 -2.76 3.96
CA GLU A 50 15.48 -3.49 4.44
C GLU A 50 15.95 -4.86 4.93
N ILE A 51 15.79 -5.15 6.23
CA ILE A 51 16.31 -6.40 6.83
C ILE A 51 15.21 -7.48 6.85
N SER A 52 13.96 -7.07 6.91
CA SER A 52 12.81 -7.99 6.86
C SER A 52 12.61 -8.56 5.45
N VAL A 53 12.05 -9.76 5.36
CA VAL A 53 11.55 -10.33 4.10
C VAL A 53 10.48 -9.42 3.51
N ALA A 54 9.56 -8.94 4.34
CA ALA A 54 8.52 -8.02 3.92
C ALA A 54 9.03 -6.58 3.84
N SER A 55 8.73 -5.89 2.74
CA SER A 55 8.98 -4.45 2.61
C SER A 55 8.08 -3.66 3.55
N THR A 56 8.66 -2.78 4.35
CA THR A 56 7.95 -1.91 5.29
C THR A 56 8.28 -0.44 5.06
N LYS A 57 9.45 0.01 5.52
CA LYS A 57 9.89 1.40 5.35
C LYS A 57 10.11 1.78 3.88
N ALA A 58 10.56 0.83 3.04
CA ALA A 58 10.72 1.08 1.61
C ALA A 58 9.37 1.33 0.94
N PHE A 59 8.31 0.57 1.27
CA PHE A 59 6.97 0.81 0.79
C PHE A 59 6.45 2.20 1.17
N THR A 60 6.54 2.59 2.44
CA THR A 60 6.11 3.92 2.91
C THR A 60 6.89 5.04 2.22
N SER A 61 8.20 4.85 2.03
CA SER A 61 9.04 5.81 1.31
C SER A 61 8.64 5.94 -0.16
N GLN A 62 8.36 4.84 -0.85
CA GLN A 62 7.90 4.86 -2.24
C GLN A 62 6.60 5.64 -2.39
N LEU A 63 5.62 5.41 -1.51
CA LEU A 63 4.37 6.17 -1.51
C LEU A 63 4.61 7.67 -1.30
N THR A 64 5.50 8.03 -0.37
CA THR A 64 5.86 9.41 -0.10
C THR A 64 6.52 10.07 -1.32
N LEU A 65 7.47 9.39 -1.98
CA LEU A 65 8.12 9.89 -3.18
C LEU A 65 7.15 10.04 -4.36
N LEU A 66 6.24 9.09 -4.55
CA LEU A 66 5.20 9.20 -5.57
C LEU A 66 4.26 10.39 -5.31
N LEU A 67 3.91 10.64 -4.06
CA LEU A 67 3.13 11.81 -3.68
C LEU A 67 3.90 13.11 -3.98
N MET A 68 5.19 13.17 -3.64
CA MET A 68 6.05 14.33 -3.96
C MET A 68 6.14 14.56 -5.47
N LEU A 69 6.34 13.51 -6.26
CA LEU A 69 6.35 13.58 -7.73
C LEU A 69 5.00 14.06 -8.28
N SER A 70 3.89 13.57 -7.70
CA SER A 70 2.55 13.99 -8.10
C SER A 70 2.32 15.47 -7.84
N VAL A 71 2.78 16.00 -6.70
CA VAL A 71 2.72 17.43 -6.40
C VAL A 71 3.59 18.22 -7.36
N ALA A 72 4.83 17.78 -7.62
CA ALA A 72 5.74 18.46 -8.56
C ALA A 72 5.17 18.50 -9.99
N ALA A 73 4.64 17.39 -10.47
CA ALA A 73 3.99 17.30 -11.78
C ALA A 73 2.71 18.15 -11.84
N GLY A 74 1.90 18.12 -10.79
CA GLY A 74 0.69 18.91 -10.67
C GLY A 74 0.98 20.42 -10.73
N ARG A 75 2.05 20.88 -10.08
CA ARG A 75 2.51 22.29 -10.14
C ARG A 75 2.91 22.74 -11.55
N LYS A 76 3.45 21.84 -12.34
CA LYS A 76 3.77 22.14 -13.75
C LYS A 76 2.54 22.14 -14.67
N ARG A 77 1.36 21.75 -14.18
CA ARG A 77 0.11 21.69 -14.93
C ARG A 77 -0.94 22.64 -14.29
N ASN A 78 -1.85 22.09 -13.52
CA ASN A 78 -3.05 22.80 -13.07
C ASN A 78 -3.15 22.99 -11.55
N MET A 79 -2.20 22.46 -10.75
CA MET A 79 -2.27 22.58 -9.30
C MET A 79 -1.91 23.98 -8.84
N SER A 80 -2.77 24.63 -8.05
CA SER A 80 -2.52 25.95 -7.48
C SER A 80 -1.38 25.92 -6.43
N ILE A 81 -0.79 27.08 -6.15
CA ILE A 81 0.21 27.22 -5.09
C ILE A 81 -0.38 26.79 -3.75
N LEU A 82 -1.58 27.25 -3.44
CA LEU A 82 -2.26 26.95 -2.18
C LEU A 82 -2.47 25.45 -1.98
N GLN A 83 -2.93 24.74 -3.01
CA GLN A 83 -3.07 23.30 -2.97
C GLN A 83 -1.73 22.60 -2.76
N SER A 84 -0.68 23.01 -3.46
CA SER A 84 0.65 22.39 -3.31
C SER A 84 1.22 22.64 -1.91
N CYS A 85 1.07 23.84 -1.34
CA CYS A 85 1.50 24.13 0.03
C CYS A 85 0.80 23.23 1.05
N LYS A 86 -0.50 22.98 0.88
CA LYS A 86 -1.25 22.05 1.73
C LYS A 86 -0.66 20.63 1.65
N TYR A 87 -0.45 20.07 0.45
CA TYR A 87 0.15 18.75 0.31
C TYR A 87 1.58 18.69 0.88
N ILE A 88 2.40 19.70 0.66
CA ILE A 88 3.75 19.75 1.22
C ILE A 88 3.73 19.78 2.75
N SER A 89 2.79 20.51 3.36
CA SER A 89 2.60 20.52 4.81
C SER A 89 2.25 19.13 5.34
N GLU A 90 1.33 18.42 4.67
CA GLU A 90 0.94 17.05 5.05
C GLU A 90 2.12 16.08 4.88
N ILE A 91 2.89 16.17 3.79
CA ILE A 91 4.09 15.36 3.58
C ILE A 91 5.10 15.58 4.72
N LYS A 92 5.32 16.82 5.13
CA LYS A 92 6.21 17.14 6.26
C LYS A 92 5.72 16.59 7.59
N ASN A 93 4.42 16.35 7.74
CA ASN A 93 3.81 15.79 8.93
C ASN A 93 3.86 14.23 8.97
N ILE A 94 4.19 13.55 7.87
CA ILE A 94 4.25 12.07 7.82
C ILE A 94 5.09 11.46 8.95
N PRO A 95 6.28 11.97 9.31
CA PRO A 95 7.05 11.41 10.43
C PRO A 95 6.31 11.42 11.76
N ASN A 96 5.54 12.47 12.05
CA ASN A 96 4.73 12.55 13.27
C ASN A 96 3.60 11.52 13.26
N LEU A 97 2.94 11.31 12.11
CA LEU A 97 1.89 10.31 11.94
C LEU A 97 2.45 8.89 12.10
N ILE A 98 3.62 8.62 11.55
CA ILE A 98 4.31 7.33 11.72
C ILE A 98 4.63 7.09 13.19
N ASN A 99 5.21 8.08 13.88
CA ASN A 99 5.52 7.98 15.31
C ASN A 99 4.25 7.71 16.14
N ALA A 100 3.15 8.42 15.87
CA ALA A 100 1.88 8.18 16.54
C ALA A 100 1.34 6.76 16.28
N THR A 101 1.48 6.25 15.05
CA THR A 101 1.06 4.89 14.68
C THR A 101 1.89 3.84 15.42
N LEU A 102 3.20 4.05 15.57
CA LEU A 102 4.09 3.13 16.29
C LEU A 102 3.71 2.99 17.79
N GLN A 103 3.06 3.99 18.38
CA GLN A 103 2.55 3.91 19.76
C GLN A 103 1.38 2.93 19.91
N LEU A 104 0.76 2.51 18.80
CA LEU A 104 -0.33 1.53 18.83
C LEU A 104 0.15 0.08 19.00
N LYS A 105 1.46 -0.16 19.14
CA LYS A 105 2.08 -1.49 19.22
C LYS A 105 1.35 -2.42 20.19
N SER A 106 1.12 -2.02 21.44
CA SER A 106 0.47 -2.85 22.45
C SER A 106 -0.98 -3.20 22.10
N LYS A 107 -1.70 -2.27 21.44
CA LYS A 107 -3.06 -2.52 20.96
C LYS A 107 -3.05 -3.55 19.83
N ILE A 108 -2.11 -3.39 18.89
CA ILE A 108 -1.95 -4.31 17.75
C ILE A 108 -1.55 -5.70 18.24
N GLN A 109 -0.65 -5.82 19.22
CA GLN A 109 -0.28 -7.10 19.82
C GLN A 109 -1.47 -7.84 20.44
N ARG A 110 -2.36 -7.13 21.15
CA ARG A 110 -3.59 -7.73 21.68
C ARG A 110 -4.51 -8.23 20.57
N LEU A 111 -4.69 -7.45 19.50
CA LEU A 111 -5.48 -7.87 18.35
C LEU A 111 -4.84 -9.08 17.65
N ALA A 112 -3.53 -9.07 17.45
CA ALA A 112 -2.81 -10.20 16.87
C ALA A 112 -3.05 -11.49 17.70
N GLY A 113 -3.07 -11.40 19.04
CA GLY A 113 -3.41 -12.52 19.94
C GLY A 113 -4.84 -13.06 19.76
N ILE A 114 -5.75 -12.28 19.17
CA ILE A 114 -7.10 -12.75 18.83
C ILE A 114 -7.11 -13.41 17.45
N PHE A 115 -6.37 -12.81 16.49
CA PHE A 115 -6.47 -13.19 15.09
C PHE A 115 -5.50 -14.28 14.65
N TYR A 116 -4.44 -14.60 15.43
CA TYR A 116 -3.44 -15.61 15.06
C TYR A 116 -4.00 -17.02 14.86
N GLN A 117 -5.16 -17.31 15.45
CA GLN A 117 -5.82 -18.62 15.37
C GLN A 117 -6.61 -18.85 14.08
N PHE A 118 -6.75 -17.83 13.25
CA PHE A 118 -7.50 -17.94 11.99
C PHE A 118 -6.59 -18.28 10.82
N ASP A 119 -6.96 -19.28 10.04
CA ASP A 119 -6.22 -19.71 8.84
C ASP A 119 -6.46 -18.77 7.65
N SER A 120 -7.51 -17.96 7.69
CA SER A 120 -7.86 -17.03 6.61
C SER A 120 -8.38 -15.72 7.17
N ILE A 121 -7.81 -14.62 6.66
CA ILE A 121 -8.20 -13.25 7.03
C ILE A 121 -8.21 -12.42 5.75
N ASP A 122 -9.32 -11.74 5.46
CA ASP A 122 -9.43 -10.92 4.27
C ASP A 122 -9.48 -9.43 4.56
N PHE A 123 -9.00 -8.65 3.60
CA PHE A 123 -8.94 -7.20 3.68
C PHE A 123 -9.84 -6.56 2.62
N LEU A 124 -10.51 -5.48 3.00
CA LEU A 124 -11.33 -4.70 2.08
C LEU A 124 -10.97 -3.22 2.14
N GLY A 125 -10.93 -2.60 0.97
CA GLY A 125 -10.71 -1.17 0.85
C GLY A 125 -11.45 -0.58 -0.33
N ARG A 126 -11.75 0.73 -0.27
CA ARG A 126 -12.31 1.48 -1.38
C ARG A 126 -11.32 2.53 -1.86
N GLN A 127 -11.29 2.79 -3.17
CA GLN A 127 -10.42 3.79 -3.78
C GLN A 127 -8.95 3.60 -3.32
N TYR A 128 -8.34 4.62 -2.70
CA TYR A 128 -6.95 4.59 -2.22
C TYR A 128 -6.68 3.53 -1.15
N MET A 129 -7.71 3.04 -0.48
CA MET A 129 -7.56 2.00 0.54
C MET A 129 -7.53 0.59 -0.05
N TYR A 130 -7.94 0.38 -1.29
CA TYR A 130 -7.84 -0.95 -1.91
C TYR A 130 -6.37 -1.37 -2.16
N PRO A 131 -5.50 -0.56 -2.76
CA PRO A 131 -4.08 -0.89 -2.83
C PRO A 131 -3.43 -1.15 -1.46
N LEU A 132 -3.83 -0.41 -0.41
CA LEU A 132 -3.35 -0.66 0.94
C LEU A 132 -3.90 -1.96 1.54
N ALA A 133 -5.13 -2.34 1.21
CA ALA A 133 -5.67 -3.66 1.57
C ALA A 133 -4.87 -4.80 0.88
N MET A 134 -4.48 -4.62 -0.38
CA MET A 134 -3.61 -5.57 -1.09
C MET A 134 -2.25 -5.72 -0.40
N GLU A 135 -1.62 -4.61 -0.03
CA GLU A 135 -0.35 -4.62 0.71
C GLU A 135 -0.49 -5.25 2.09
N SER A 136 -1.58 -4.98 2.81
CA SER A 136 -1.87 -5.60 4.11
C SER A 136 -2.01 -7.12 3.99
N SER A 137 -2.76 -7.58 3.00
CA SER A 137 -2.90 -9.01 2.69
C SER A 137 -1.56 -9.66 2.34
N LEU A 138 -0.72 -8.97 1.55
CA LEU A 138 0.61 -9.45 1.20
C LEU A 138 1.48 -9.60 2.45
N LYS A 139 1.52 -8.59 3.33
CA LYS A 139 2.29 -8.63 4.59
C LYS A 139 1.84 -9.77 5.50
N LEU A 140 0.54 -10.02 5.57
CA LEU A 140 0.03 -11.12 6.39
C LEU A 140 0.46 -12.49 5.85
N LYS A 141 0.42 -12.68 4.52
CA LYS A 141 0.94 -13.89 3.87
C LYS A 141 2.44 -14.09 4.08
N GLU A 142 3.23 -13.05 3.87
CA GLU A 142 4.69 -13.12 3.94
C GLU A 142 5.22 -13.36 5.36
N LEU A 143 4.58 -12.78 6.38
CA LEU A 143 5.08 -12.77 7.75
C LEU A 143 4.39 -13.75 8.68
N ALA A 144 3.10 -13.99 8.50
CA ALA A 144 2.30 -14.83 9.36
C ALA A 144 1.87 -16.15 8.72
N TYR A 145 2.11 -16.33 7.41
CA TYR A 145 1.71 -17.50 6.62
C TYR A 145 0.20 -17.78 6.68
N ILE A 146 -0.60 -16.74 6.99
CA ILE A 146 -2.06 -16.82 6.99
C ILE A 146 -2.55 -16.59 5.57
N ASN A 147 -3.46 -17.43 5.09
CA ASN A 147 -4.12 -17.22 3.79
C ASN A 147 -4.91 -15.93 3.82
N SER A 148 -4.62 -15.02 2.92
CA SER A 148 -5.23 -13.69 2.94
C SER A 148 -5.48 -13.18 1.52
N HIS A 149 -6.63 -12.56 1.33
CA HIS A 149 -6.98 -11.88 0.09
C HIS A 149 -7.38 -10.43 0.37
N ALA A 150 -7.23 -9.62 -0.66
CA ALA A 150 -7.72 -8.25 -0.62
C ALA A 150 -8.74 -8.03 -1.73
N TYR A 151 -9.83 -7.37 -1.38
CA TYR A 151 -10.89 -7.09 -2.32
C TYR A 151 -11.23 -5.60 -2.35
N ALA A 152 -11.55 -5.09 -3.53
CA ALA A 152 -12.23 -3.81 -3.63
C ALA A 152 -13.62 -3.96 -3.00
N ALA A 153 -13.92 -3.19 -1.96
CA ALA A 153 -15.19 -3.35 -1.23
C ALA A 153 -16.42 -3.08 -2.11
N GLY A 154 -16.26 -2.38 -3.24
CA GLY A 154 -17.31 -2.25 -4.26
C GLY A 154 -17.64 -3.55 -4.98
N GLU A 155 -16.65 -4.45 -5.09
CA GLU A 155 -16.75 -5.72 -5.79
C GLU A 155 -17.14 -6.89 -4.86
N LEU A 156 -17.46 -6.61 -3.60
CA LEU A 156 -17.78 -7.63 -2.60
C LEU A 156 -18.87 -8.60 -3.07
N LYS A 157 -19.89 -8.09 -3.77
CA LYS A 157 -21.04 -8.88 -4.25
C LYS A 157 -20.73 -9.72 -5.50
N HIS A 158 -19.62 -9.48 -6.16
CA HIS A 158 -19.26 -10.12 -7.42
C HIS A 158 -18.30 -11.30 -7.22
N GLY A 159 -18.51 -12.07 -6.13
CA GLY A 159 -17.76 -13.28 -5.82
C GLY A 159 -17.28 -13.34 -4.36
N PRO A 160 -16.54 -12.38 -3.84
CA PRO A 160 -15.95 -12.46 -2.49
C PRO A 160 -16.96 -12.73 -1.36
N LEU A 161 -18.19 -12.23 -1.49
CA LEU A 161 -19.25 -12.45 -0.51
C LEU A 161 -19.63 -13.94 -0.37
N ALA A 162 -19.41 -14.75 -1.40
CA ALA A 162 -19.65 -16.19 -1.36
C ALA A 162 -18.62 -16.95 -0.50
N THR A 163 -17.46 -16.35 -0.24
CA THR A 163 -16.40 -16.95 0.59
C THR A 163 -16.53 -16.59 2.09
N VAL A 164 -17.58 -15.87 2.46
CA VAL A 164 -17.85 -15.54 3.87
C VAL A 164 -18.44 -16.78 4.54
N TYR A 165 -17.88 -17.15 5.68
CA TYR A 165 -18.40 -18.20 6.57
C TYR A 165 -18.40 -17.71 8.00
N GLU A 166 -19.07 -18.46 8.89
CA GLU A 166 -19.25 -18.10 10.29
C GLU A 166 -17.89 -17.85 10.99
N GLY A 167 -17.75 -16.66 11.57
CA GLY A 167 -16.56 -16.26 12.32
C GLY A 167 -15.37 -15.82 11.48
N LYS A 168 -15.39 -15.93 10.13
CA LYS A 168 -14.26 -15.48 9.29
C LYS A 168 -13.99 -13.98 9.49
N PRO A 169 -12.75 -13.59 9.86
CA PRO A 169 -12.42 -12.20 10.09
C PRO A 169 -12.19 -11.42 8.78
N PHE A 170 -12.69 -10.19 8.77
CA PHE A 170 -12.51 -9.22 7.69
C PHE A 170 -12.03 -7.88 8.23
N PHE A 171 -10.98 -7.35 7.64
CA PHE A 171 -10.47 -6.02 7.96
C PHE A 171 -10.88 -5.00 6.90
N PHE A 172 -11.60 -3.96 7.33
CA PHE A 172 -11.95 -2.84 6.48
C PHE A 172 -11.03 -1.66 6.68
N LEU A 173 -10.34 -1.24 5.63
CA LEU A 173 -9.58 0.00 5.61
C LEU A 173 -10.53 1.13 5.18
N ALA A 174 -11.08 1.85 6.13
CA ALA A 174 -12.18 2.80 5.89
C ALA A 174 -12.00 4.16 6.60
N PRO A 175 -10.84 4.85 6.41
CA PRO A 175 -10.62 6.15 7.06
C PRO A 175 -11.38 7.30 6.41
N GLN A 176 -11.92 7.13 5.17
CA GLN A 176 -12.58 8.21 4.44
C GLN A 176 -14.02 8.40 4.91
N GLU A 177 -14.33 9.57 5.47
CA GLU A 177 -15.68 9.93 5.91
C GLU A 177 -16.70 9.92 4.74
N SER A 178 -16.30 10.38 3.56
CA SER A 178 -17.13 10.39 2.35
C SER A 178 -17.59 9.00 1.87
N LEU A 179 -16.91 7.94 2.30
CA LEU A 179 -17.22 6.55 1.93
C LEU A 179 -17.75 5.71 3.10
N LYS A 180 -17.92 6.32 4.26
CA LYS A 180 -18.29 5.66 5.51
C LYS A 180 -19.55 4.82 5.39
N GLU A 181 -20.63 5.39 4.89
CA GLU A 181 -21.92 4.67 4.73
C GLU A 181 -21.79 3.46 3.80
N LYS A 182 -21.04 3.59 2.70
CA LYS A 182 -20.80 2.49 1.76
C LYS A 182 -19.99 1.37 2.40
N ASN A 183 -18.98 1.70 3.22
CA ASN A 183 -18.20 0.72 3.96
C ASN A 183 -19.04 0.04 5.04
N ILE A 184 -19.86 0.79 5.79
CA ILE A 184 -20.79 0.24 6.79
C ILE A 184 -21.78 -0.72 6.13
N SER A 185 -22.32 -0.40 4.95
CA SER A 185 -23.21 -1.30 4.20
C SER A 185 -22.51 -2.64 3.90
N ASN A 186 -21.27 -2.61 3.40
CA ASN A 186 -20.52 -3.84 3.13
C ASN A 186 -20.20 -4.62 4.40
N MET A 187 -19.87 -3.95 5.50
CA MET A 187 -19.67 -4.62 6.81
C MET A 187 -20.93 -5.34 7.28
N LYS A 188 -22.12 -4.71 7.11
CA LYS A 188 -23.41 -5.34 7.44
C LYS A 188 -23.68 -6.56 6.56
N GLU A 189 -23.32 -6.53 5.29
CA GLU A 189 -23.48 -7.66 4.36
C GLU A 189 -22.62 -8.87 4.77
N ILE A 190 -21.39 -8.63 5.20
CA ILE A 190 -20.48 -9.68 5.73
C ILE A 190 -21.06 -10.23 7.04
N LYS A 191 -21.46 -9.36 7.97
CA LYS A 191 -22.05 -9.76 9.25
C LYS A 191 -23.33 -10.58 9.07
N ALA A 192 -24.18 -10.23 8.13
CA ALA A 192 -25.40 -10.98 7.83
C ALA A 192 -25.12 -12.43 7.34
N ARG A 193 -23.88 -12.74 6.94
CA ARG A 193 -23.41 -14.08 6.54
C ARG A 193 -22.53 -14.75 7.60
N GLY A 194 -22.49 -14.22 8.80
CA GLY A 194 -21.71 -14.78 9.89
C GLY A 194 -20.25 -14.35 9.93
N GLY A 195 -19.78 -13.50 9.01
CA GLY A 195 -18.43 -12.95 9.04
C GLY A 195 -18.22 -11.97 10.21
N ASN A 196 -16.97 -11.85 10.66
CA ASN A 196 -16.58 -11.04 11.81
C ASN A 196 -15.62 -9.90 11.46
#